data_59d24c497a413e11645dd357512ed529
#
_entry.id   59d24c497a413e11645dd357512ed529
#
_cell.length_a   1.000
_cell.length_b   1.000
_cell.length_c   1.000
_cell.angle_alpha   90.00
_cell.angle_beta   90.00
_cell.angle_gamma   90.00
#
_symmetry.space_group_name_H-M   'P 1'
#
loop_
_entity.id
_entity.type
_entity.pdbx_description
1 polymer ?
#
loop_
_entity_poly.entity_id
_entity_poly.type
_entity_poly.pdbx_seq_one_letter_code
_entity_poly.pdbx_strand_id
1 'polypeptide(L)'
;GAMMWLCKPPLCAAISNAGGIGNLTAANYETEDDFRAAIRETRRLTDKPFFVGITLLPSLRITSEHHKMYVRVCMEEKVAGIEFSGTPLDKVAGMEAVEGLKKAGVRMFHKVGAVRHALHAEKIGYDGIYAAGIEEGGHPLNDDVTTMVLTPRIAESVKIPVVAVGGIADGRGVAAALALGAEGV
;
A
#
# COMPACT_ATOMS: atom_id res chain seq x y z
N GLY A 1 -6.95 -3.31 1.86
CA GLY A 1 -6.46 -1.94 2.08
C GLY A 1 -6.27 -1.60 3.54
N ALA A 2 -5.50 -0.54 3.80
CA ALA A 2 -5.19 -0.08 5.14
C ALA A 2 -6.36 0.72 5.73
N MET A 3 -7.16 0.10 6.58
CA MET A 3 -8.29 0.73 7.28
C MET A 3 -7.89 1.13 8.69
N MET A 4 -7.89 2.44 8.98
CA MET A 4 -7.56 2.95 10.32
C MET A 4 -8.49 2.33 11.37
N TRP A 5 -7.93 1.97 12.52
CA TRP A 5 -8.55 1.30 13.68
C TRP A 5 -9.00 -0.15 13.43
N LEU A 6 -9.22 -0.58 12.19
CA LEU A 6 -9.65 -1.94 11.87
C LEU A 6 -8.47 -2.86 11.53
N CYS A 7 -7.58 -2.43 10.63
CA CYS A 7 -6.42 -3.23 10.19
C CYS A 7 -5.33 -3.24 11.26
N LYS A 8 -5.59 -4.03 12.30
CA LYS A 8 -4.69 -4.41 13.39
C LYS A 8 -4.16 -5.83 13.18
N PRO A 9 -3.21 -6.32 13.99
CA PRO A 9 -2.59 -7.63 13.81
C PRO A 9 -3.57 -8.80 13.56
N PRO A 10 -4.70 -8.96 14.30
CA PRO A 10 -5.60 -10.08 14.06
C PRO A 10 -6.23 -10.09 12.66
N LEU A 11 -6.73 -8.94 12.18
CA LEU A 11 -7.35 -8.85 10.86
C LEU A 11 -6.28 -8.99 9.75
N CYS A 12 -5.12 -8.34 9.92
CA CYS A 12 -4.01 -8.46 8.98
C CYS A 12 -3.59 -9.92 8.80
N ALA A 13 -3.38 -10.64 9.90
CA ALA A 13 -3.00 -12.04 9.89
C ALA A 13 -4.10 -12.94 9.29
N ALA A 14 -5.37 -12.69 9.63
CA ALA A 14 -6.49 -13.48 9.10
C ALA A 14 -6.58 -13.40 7.57
N ILE A 15 -6.38 -12.20 6.99
CA ILE A 15 -6.36 -12.00 5.53
C ILE A 15 -5.18 -12.77 4.91
N SER A 16 -3.99 -12.67 5.48
CA SER A 16 -2.81 -13.38 4.98
C SER A 16 -2.99 -14.91 5.08
N ASN A 17 -3.55 -15.42 6.17
CA ASN A 17 -3.84 -16.84 6.35
C ASN A 17 -4.91 -17.36 5.38
N ALA A 18 -5.80 -16.49 4.92
CA ALA A 18 -6.79 -16.80 3.89
C ALA A 18 -6.23 -16.78 2.44
N GLY A 19 -4.93 -16.50 2.27
CA GLY A 19 -4.27 -16.48 0.95
C GLY A 19 -4.23 -15.12 0.26
N GLY A 20 -4.67 -14.05 0.94
CA GLY A 20 -4.50 -12.69 0.48
C GLY A 20 -3.21 -12.04 1.00
N ILE A 21 -3.06 -10.73 0.82
CA ILE A 21 -2.03 -9.92 1.48
C ILE A 21 -2.70 -9.05 2.54
N GLY A 22 -2.52 -9.41 3.80
CA GLY A 22 -2.98 -8.58 4.92
C GLY A 22 -2.24 -7.24 4.95
N ASN A 23 -2.90 -6.19 5.42
CA ASN A 23 -2.30 -4.86 5.48
C ASN A 23 -2.45 -4.28 6.88
N LEU A 24 -1.33 -4.09 7.58
CA LEU A 24 -1.27 -3.49 8.93
C LEU A 24 -1.22 -1.97 8.80
N THR A 25 -2.19 -1.25 9.38
CA THR A 25 -2.22 0.22 9.28
C THR A 25 -1.27 0.87 10.27
N ALA A 26 -0.20 1.50 9.79
CA ALA A 26 0.82 2.17 10.61
C ALA A 26 0.23 3.31 11.46
N ALA A 27 -0.70 4.09 10.91
CA ALA A 27 -1.32 5.22 11.59
C ALA A 27 -2.17 4.87 12.83
N ASN A 28 -2.31 3.60 13.16
CA ASN A 28 -2.90 3.15 14.43
C ASN A 28 -1.94 3.31 15.63
N TYR A 29 -0.65 3.53 15.38
CA TYR A 29 0.42 3.50 16.39
C TYR A 29 1.23 4.80 16.33
N GLU A 30 1.28 5.52 17.45
CA GLU A 30 1.99 6.80 17.54
C GLU A 30 3.43 6.62 18.04
N THR A 31 3.70 5.53 18.76
CA THR A 31 5.05 5.25 19.25
C THR A 31 5.73 4.15 18.42
N GLU A 32 7.05 4.19 18.38
CA GLU A 32 7.85 3.15 17.72
C GLU A 32 7.65 1.78 18.37
N ASP A 33 7.61 1.74 19.70
CA ASP A 33 7.47 0.48 20.44
C ASP A 33 6.13 -0.20 20.16
N ASP A 34 5.03 0.56 20.15
CA ASP A 34 3.70 0.04 19.83
C ASP A 34 3.63 -0.45 18.37
N PHE A 35 4.21 0.30 17.44
CA PHE A 35 4.21 -0.10 16.03
C PHE A 35 5.05 -1.37 15.81
N ARG A 36 6.23 -1.44 16.41
CA ARG A 36 7.10 -2.60 16.36
C ARG A 36 6.44 -3.83 17.00
N ALA A 37 5.80 -3.64 18.15
CA ALA A 37 5.05 -4.70 18.82
C ALA A 37 3.92 -5.23 17.92
N ALA A 38 3.20 -4.37 17.21
CA ALA A 38 2.14 -4.77 16.30
C ALA A 38 2.66 -5.58 15.09
N ILE A 39 3.81 -5.21 14.51
CA ILE A 39 4.45 -6.00 13.45
C ILE A 39 4.82 -7.39 13.96
N ARG A 40 5.44 -7.48 15.13
CA ARG A 40 5.84 -8.75 15.74
C ARG A 40 4.64 -9.61 16.12
N GLU A 41 3.58 -9.00 16.64
CA GLU A 41 2.32 -9.70 16.92
C GLU A 41 1.69 -10.26 15.63
N THR A 42 1.69 -9.48 14.53
CA THR A 42 1.22 -9.98 13.24
C THR A 42 2.01 -11.22 12.81
N ARG A 43 3.34 -11.21 12.92
CA ARG A 43 4.18 -12.37 12.64
C ARG A 43 3.93 -13.57 13.54
N ARG A 44 3.52 -13.34 14.77
CA ARG A 44 3.14 -14.44 15.69
C ARG A 44 1.84 -15.11 15.25
N LEU A 45 0.95 -14.37 14.59
CA LEU A 45 -0.37 -14.84 14.16
C LEU A 45 -0.38 -15.44 12.73
N THR A 46 0.67 -15.20 11.94
CA THR A 46 0.77 -15.71 10.57
C THR A 46 2.24 -15.90 10.14
N ASP A 47 2.50 -16.96 9.40
CA ASP A 47 3.76 -17.20 8.68
C ASP A 47 3.74 -16.68 7.24
N LYS A 48 2.59 -16.14 6.81
CA LYS A 48 2.39 -15.61 5.47
C LYS A 48 2.84 -14.15 5.36
N PRO A 49 3.19 -13.68 4.15
CA PRO A 49 3.54 -12.28 3.94
C PRO A 49 2.37 -11.35 4.26
N PHE A 50 2.69 -10.18 4.80
CA PHE A 50 1.76 -9.07 4.96
C PHE A 50 2.46 -7.75 4.65
N PHE A 51 1.68 -6.75 4.31
CA PHE A 51 2.16 -5.39 4.06
C PHE A 51 1.83 -4.46 5.22
N VAL A 52 2.48 -3.32 5.22
CA VAL A 52 2.17 -2.19 6.11
C VAL A 52 1.62 -1.05 5.28
N GLY A 53 0.46 -0.51 5.65
CA GLY A 53 -0.12 0.67 5.01
C GLY A 53 0.39 1.96 5.66
N ILE A 54 1.04 2.82 4.88
CA ILE A 54 1.53 4.13 5.32
C ILE A 54 0.90 5.21 4.43
N THR A 55 0.07 6.05 5.05
CA THR A 55 -0.55 7.19 4.36
C THR A 55 0.30 8.44 4.56
N LEU A 56 0.93 8.90 3.49
CA LEU A 56 1.82 10.06 3.47
C LEU A 56 1.02 11.35 3.18
N LEU A 57 0.07 11.66 4.03
CA LEU A 57 -0.75 12.88 3.98
C LEU A 57 -0.54 13.70 5.26
N PRO A 58 -0.60 15.04 5.17
CA PRO A 58 -0.56 15.90 6.34
C PRO A 58 -1.68 15.56 7.32
N SER A 59 -1.34 15.44 8.60
CA SER A 59 -2.28 15.13 9.67
C SER A 59 -1.83 15.82 10.96
N LEU A 60 -2.79 16.25 11.79
CA LEU A 60 -2.49 16.80 13.11
C LEU A 60 -1.91 15.74 14.07
N ARG A 61 -2.28 14.47 13.87
CA ARG A 61 -1.87 13.36 14.74
C ARG A 61 -0.61 12.65 14.23
N ILE A 62 -0.56 12.39 12.91
CA ILE A 62 0.57 11.70 12.27
C ILE A 62 1.41 12.72 11.51
N THR A 63 2.59 12.98 12.02
CA THR A 63 3.53 13.97 11.50
C THR A 63 4.56 13.34 10.56
N SER A 64 5.40 14.16 9.95
CA SER A 64 6.54 13.69 9.13
C SER A 64 7.53 12.83 9.91
N GLU A 65 7.69 13.07 11.21
CA GLU A 65 8.57 12.23 12.05
C GLU A 65 7.98 10.82 12.24
N HIS A 66 6.66 10.70 12.39
CA HIS A 66 6.00 9.40 12.39
C HIS A 66 6.21 8.67 11.06
N HIS A 67 6.11 9.36 9.92
CA HIS A 67 6.35 8.74 8.60
C HIS A 67 7.78 8.19 8.48
N LYS A 68 8.79 8.95 8.92
CA LYS A 68 10.19 8.48 8.94
C LYS A 68 10.37 7.28 9.88
N MET A 69 9.77 7.34 11.05
CA MET A 69 9.78 6.23 12.02
C MET A 69 9.15 4.96 11.44
N TYR A 70 7.97 5.06 10.81
CA TYR A 70 7.31 3.89 10.19
C TYR A 70 8.18 3.25 9.11
N VAL A 71 8.76 4.06 8.21
CA VAL A 71 9.64 3.57 7.14
C VAL A 71 10.87 2.87 7.74
N ARG A 72 11.52 3.48 8.72
CA ARG A 72 12.69 2.90 9.40
C ARG A 72 12.35 1.57 10.06
N VAL A 73 11.28 1.52 10.86
CA VAL A 73 10.85 0.28 11.54
C VAL A 73 10.51 -0.81 10.52
N CYS A 74 9.84 -0.49 9.43
CA CYS A 74 9.56 -1.46 8.37
C CYS A 74 10.83 -2.04 7.74
N MET A 75 11.88 -1.24 7.56
CA MET A 75 13.19 -1.72 7.08
C MET A 75 13.86 -2.65 8.09
N GLU A 76 13.91 -2.23 9.35
CA GLU A 76 14.55 -3.00 10.45
C GLU A 76 13.84 -4.32 10.70
N GLU A 77 12.51 -4.30 10.72
CA GLU A 77 11.67 -5.50 10.88
C GLU A 77 11.55 -6.30 9.58
N LYS A 78 12.07 -5.83 8.45
CA LYS A 78 12.03 -6.53 7.15
C LYS A 78 10.62 -7.02 6.81
N VAL A 79 9.64 -6.12 6.83
CA VAL A 79 8.27 -6.45 6.40
C VAL A 79 8.27 -6.85 4.92
N ALA A 80 7.30 -7.66 4.47
CA ALA A 80 7.26 -8.12 3.09
C ALA A 80 7.06 -6.95 2.10
N GLY A 81 6.31 -5.93 2.50
CA GLY A 81 6.12 -4.75 1.67
C GLY A 81 5.38 -3.63 2.39
N ILE A 82 5.33 -2.49 1.74
CA ILE A 82 4.62 -1.29 2.19
C ILE A 82 3.67 -0.82 1.07
N GLU A 83 2.43 -0.57 1.44
CA GLU A 83 1.48 0.20 0.64
C GLU A 83 1.61 1.67 1.01
N PHE A 84 2.07 2.49 0.10
CA PHE A 84 2.08 3.94 0.25
C PHE A 84 0.84 4.56 -0.40
N SER A 85 0.19 5.49 0.29
CA SER A 85 -0.87 6.34 -0.26
C SER A 85 -0.59 7.81 0.02
N GLY A 86 -1.13 8.71 -0.80
CA GLY A 86 -0.88 10.15 -0.70
C GLY A 86 0.36 10.58 -1.46
N THR A 87 1.18 11.44 -0.86
CA THR A 87 2.40 11.96 -1.49
C THR A 87 3.44 10.85 -1.69
N PRO A 88 4.11 10.75 -2.86
CA PRO A 88 5.15 9.74 -3.07
C PRO A 88 6.31 9.87 -2.07
N LEU A 89 6.91 8.72 -1.71
CA LEU A 89 7.94 8.65 -0.67
C LEU A 89 9.18 9.51 -0.99
N ASP A 90 9.59 9.58 -2.25
CA ASP A 90 10.72 10.41 -2.69
C ASP A 90 10.52 11.90 -2.38
N LYS A 91 9.27 12.38 -2.37
CA LYS A 91 8.92 13.76 -2.03
C LYS A 91 8.84 14.03 -0.52
N VAL A 92 8.58 12.99 0.27
CA VAL A 92 8.42 13.10 1.73
C VAL A 92 9.72 12.81 2.48
N ALA A 93 10.48 11.80 2.03
CA ALA A 93 11.67 11.30 2.73
C ALA A 93 12.91 11.16 1.81
N GLY A 94 12.84 11.64 0.57
CA GLY A 94 13.93 11.58 -0.39
C GLY A 94 14.17 10.21 -1.01
N MET A 95 15.02 10.19 -2.04
CA MET A 95 15.40 8.95 -2.74
C MET A 95 16.18 7.98 -1.84
N GLU A 96 16.86 8.48 -0.83
CA GLU A 96 17.60 7.62 0.13
C GLU A 96 16.69 6.66 0.87
N ALA A 97 15.46 7.07 1.21
CA ALA A 97 14.47 6.19 1.84
C ALA A 97 13.99 5.10 0.87
N VAL A 98 13.78 5.45 -0.40
CA VAL A 98 13.42 4.49 -1.46
C VAL A 98 14.53 3.44 -1.64
N GLU A 99 15.78 3.89 -1.74
CA GLU A 99 16.93 2.99 -1.87
C GLU A 99 17.16 2.14 -0.62
N GLY A 100 16.93 2.71 0.56
CA GLY A 100 17.01 2.00 1.83
C GLY A 100 16.02 0.83 1.90
N LEU A 101 14.77 1.04 1.53
CA LEU A 101 13.74 0.00 1.46
C LEU A 101 14.12 -1.10 0.46
N LYS A 102 14.60 -0.74 -0.72
CA LYS A 102 15.09 -1.71 -1.72
C LYS A 102 16.23 -2.56 -1.18
N LYS A 103 17.24 -1.94 -0.54
CA LYS A 103 18.36 -2.66 0.08
C LYS A 103 17.90 -3.60 1.20
N ALA A 104 16.86 -3.21 1.95
CA ALA A 104 16.25 -4.05 2.99
C ALA A 104 15.39 -5.18 2.43
N GLY A 105 15.11 -5.20 1.11
CA GLY A 105 14.26 -6.19 0.46
C GLY A 105 12.76 -5.96 0.72
N VAL A 106 12.37 -4.77 1.14
CA VAL A 106 10.97 -4.38 1.39
C VAL A 106 10.34 -3.91 0.09
N ARG A 107 9.26 -4.56 -0.35
CA ARG A 107 8.52 -4.18 -1.55
C ARG A 107 7.75 -2.89 -1.34
N MET A 108 7.67 -2.07 -2.37
CA MET A 108 6.98 -0.79 -2.33
C MET A 108 5.86 -0.75 -3.37
N PHE A 109 4.65 -0.54 -2.91
CA PHE A 109 3.48 -0.33 -3.76
C PHE A 109 2.93 1.07 -3.53
N HIS A 110 2.50 1.75 -4.58
CA HIS A 110 1.92 3.09 -4.47
C HIS A 110 0.47 3.13 -4.95
N LYS A 111 -0.42 3.69 -4.13
CA LYS A 111 -1.82 3.92 -4.49
C LYS A 111 -1.93 5.20 -5.33
N VAL A 112 -2.46 5.07 -6.54
CA VAL A 112 -2.54 6.16 -7.52
C VAL A 112 -3.91 6.20 -8.22
N GLY A 113 -4.37 7.41 -8.57
CA GLY A 113 -5.62 7.65 -9.32
C GLY A 113 -5.38 8.13 -10.76
N ALA A 114 -4.13 8.22 -11.22
CA ALA A 114 -3.82 8.70 -12.57
C ALA A 114 -2.57 8.02 -13.13
N VAL A 115 -2.54 7.87 -14.47
CA VAL A 115 -1.40 7.30 -15.20
C VAL A 115 -0.09 8.04 -14.91
N ARG A 116 -0.12 9.38 -14.85
CA ARG A 116 1.09 10.18 -14.55
C ARG A 116 1.74 9.81 -13.21
N HIS A 117 0.93 9.45 -12.20
CA HIS A 117 1.42 9.04 -10.89
C HIS A 117 1.99 7.63 -10.93
N ALA A 118 1.38 6.72 -11.70
CA ALA A 118 1.88 5.37 -11.90
C ALA A 118 3.25 5.38 -12.60
N LEU A 119 3.40 6.16 -13.68
CA LEU A 119 4.67 6.35 -14.38
C LEU A 119 5.77 6.95 -13.48
N HIS A 120 5.40 7.90 -12.60
CA HIS A 120 6.35 8.44 -11.63
C HIS A 120 6.80 7.37 -10.63
N ALA A 121 5.86 6.60 -10.06
CA ALA A 121 6.17 5.54 -9.12
C ALA A 121 7.09 4.47 -9.75
N GLU A 122 6.79 4.01 -10.96
CA GLU A 122 7.67 3.09 -11.70
C GLU A 122 9.07 3.67 -11.91
N LYS A 123 9.16 4.94 -12.35
CA LYS A 123 10.44 5.63 -12.61
C LYS A 123 11.33 5.69 -11.37
N ILE A 124 10.77 5.95 -10.19
CA ILE A 124 11.53 6.00 -8.94
C ILE A 124 11.75 4.63 -8.32
N GLY A 125 11.13 3.59 -8.89
CA GLY A 125 11.41 2.18 -8.63
C GLY A 125 10.53 1.54 -7.57
N TYR A 126 9.25 1.88 -7.51
CA TYR A 126 8.26 1.07 -6.83
C TYR A 126 8.11 -0.30 -7.50
N ASP A 127 7.73 -1.31 -6.73
CA ASP A 127 7.58 -2.69 -7.18
C ASP A 127 6.18 -2.97 -7.74
N GLY A 128 5.21 -2.08 -7.53
CA GLY A 128 3.85 -2.23 -8.04
C GLY A 128 2.96 -1.03 -7.74
N ILE A 129 1.78 -1.05 -8.33
CA ILE A 129 0.78 0.02 -8.30
C ILE A 129 -0.54 -0.50 -7.75
N TYR A 130 -1.17 0.26 -6.87
CA TYR A 130 -2.59 0.16 -6.57
C TYR A 130 -3.34 1.20 -7.41
N ALA A 131 -3.98 0.76 -8.48
CA ALA A 131 -4.81 1.60 -9.35
C ALA A 131 -6.17 1.82 -8.69
N ALA A 132 -6.34 2.94 -8.01
CA ALA A 132 -7.51 3.24 -7.18
C ALA A 132 -8.50 4.13 -7.92
N GLY A 133 -9.62 3.56 -8.35
CA GLY A 133 -10.74 4.31 -8.91
C GLY A 133 -11.55 5.05 -7.85
N ILE A 134 -12.42 5.96 -8.29
CA ILE A 134 -13.26 6.79 -7.40
C ILE A 134 -14.16 5.93 -6.47
N GLU A 135 -14.43 4.67 -6.84
CA GLU A 135 -15.22 3.73 -6.04
C GLU A 135 -14.47 3.17 -4.84
N GLU A 136 -13.21 3.55 -4.63
CA GLU A 136 -12.46 3.11 -3.44
C GLU A 136 -13.08 3.64 -2.13
N GLY A 137 -12.93 2.88 -1.05
CA GLY A 137 -13.32 3.32 0.30
C GLY A 137 -12.29 4.25 0.93
N GLY A 138 -12.73 5.13 1.80
CA GLY A 138 -11.87 6.04 2.58
C GLY A 138 -11.63 7.38 1.91
N HIS A 139 -10.38 7.76 1.65
CA HIS A 139 -10.00 9.01 0.99
C HIS A 139 -9.85 8.77 -0.50
N PRO A 140 -10.82 9.17 -1.33
CA PRO A 140 -10.69 9.12 -2.77
C PRO A 140 -9.57 10.04 -3.24
N LEU A 141 -8.96 9.68 -4.35
CA LEU A 141 -7.94 10.52 -4.99
C LEU A 141 -8.61 11.67 -5.77
N ASN A 142 -7.85 12.69 -6.13
CA ASN A 142 -8.39 13.91 -6.74
C ASN A 142 -8.91 13.72 -8.19
N ASP A 143 -8.62 12.58 -8.80
CA ASP A 143 -9.05 12.29 -10.17
C ASP A 143 -10.33 11.42 -10.11
N ASP A 144 -11.47 11.95 -10.59
CA ASP A 144 -12.77 11.27 -10.60
C ASP A 144 -12.87 10.24 -11.75
N VAL A 145 -11.96 9.25 -11.71
CA VAL A 145 -11.90 8.19 -12.73
C VAL A 145 -12.35 6.86 -12.11
N THR A 146 -13.26 6.16 -12.79
CA THR A 146 -13.75 4.85 -12.35
C THR A 146 -12.69 3.77 -12.46
N THR A 147 -12.78 2.73 -11.62
CA THR A 147 -11.88 1.57 -11.64
C THR A 147 -11.85 0.91 -13.01
N MET A 148 -13.00 0.80 -13.70
CA MET A 148 -13.12 0.23 -15.05
C MET A 148 -12.33 0.99 -16.11
N VAL A 149 -12.18 2.31 -15.97
CA VAL A 149 -11.42 3.16 -16.92
C VAL A 149 -9.95 3.26 -16.51
N LEU A 150 -9.68 3.40 -15.22
CA LEU A 150 -8.33 3.63 -14.71
C LEU A 150 -7.43 2.41 -14.84
N THR A 151 -7.94 1.23 -14.47
CA THR A 151 -7.16 -0.01 -14.40
C THR A 151 -6.49 -0.35 -15.73
N PRO A 152 -7.21 -0.45 -16.87
CA PRO A 152 -6.57 -0.79 -18.15
C PRO A 152 -5.58 0.29 -18.61
N ARG A 153 -5.91 1.56 -18.36
CA ARG A 153 -5.01 2.67 -18.73
C ARG A 153 -3.68 2.66 -17.97
N ILE A 154 -3.70 2.29 -16.69
CA ILE A 154 -2.46 2.11 -15.92
C ILE A 154 -1.74 0.84 -16.36
N ALA A 155 -2.43 -0.29 -16.47
CA ALA A 155 -1.85 -1.57 -16.87
C ALA A 155 -1.13 -1.51 -18.24
N GLU A 156 -1.66 -0.75 -19.20
CA GLU A 156 -1.01 -0.50 -20.50
C GLU A 156 0.20 0.44 -20.42
N SER A 157 0.30 1.27 -19.36
CA SER A 157 1.27 2.35 -19.27
C SER A 157 2.52 2.01 -18.49
N VAL A 158 2.47 1.04 -17.57
CA VAL A 158 3.59 0.63 -16.71
C VAL A 158 3.97 -0.83 -16.96
N LYS A 159 5.17 -1.23 -16.56
CA LYS A 159 5.68 -2.61 -16.67
C LYS A 159 5.66 -3.35 -15.30
N ILE A 160 5.42 -2.63 -14.23
CA ILE A 160 5.32 -3.19 -12.87
C ILE A 160 3.88 -3.65 -12.61
N PRO A 161 3.68 -4.64 -11.73
CA PRO A 161 2.36 -5.17 -11.38
C PRO A 161 1.34 -4.12 -11.00
N VAL A 162 0.10 -4.29 -11.48
CA VAL A 162 -1.03 -3.41 -11.19
C VAL A 162 -2.10 -4.18 -10.42
N VAL A 163 -2.49 -3.65 -9.27
CA VAL A 163 -3.59 -4.15 -8.43
C VAL A 163 -4.75 -3.18 -8.55
N ALA A 164 -5.91 -3.66 -8.99
CA ALA A 164 -7.11 -2.82 -9.10
C ALA A 164 -7.76 -2.59 -7.73
N VAL A 165 -8.15 -1.35 -7.44
CA VAL A 165 -8.77 -0.96 -6.18
C VAL A 165 -10.00 -0.10 -6.43
N GLY A 166 -11.10 -0.43 -5.75
CA GLY A 166 -12.36 0.31 -5.80
C GLY A 166 -13.51 -0.49 -6.41
N GLY A 167 -14.59 -0.66 -5.65
CA GLY A 167 -15.82 -1.27 -6.10
C GLY A 167 -15.79 -2.78 -6.34
N ILE A 168 -14.72 -3.48 -5.97
CA ILE A 168 -14.56 -4.93 -6.18
C ILE A 168 -15.07 -5.66 -4.94
N ALA A 169 -16.26 -6.25 -5.03
CA ALA A 169 -16.95 -6.84 -3.89
C ALA A 169 -17.02 -8.38 -3.94
N ASP A 170 -16.90 -8.99 -5.12
CA ASP A 170 -17.00 -10.43 -5.31
C ASP A 170 -16.17 -10.95 -6.49
N GLY A 171 -16.25 -12.25 -6.78
CA GLY A 171 -15.48 -12.89 -7.84
C GLY A 171 -15.76 -12.35 -9.26
N ARG A 172 -16.91 -11.74 -9.51
CA ARG A 172 -17.21 -11.09 -10.80
C ARG A 172 -16.36 -9.85 -10.99
N GLY A 173 -16.24 -9.04 -9.93
CA GLY A 173 -15.35 -7.87 -9.93
C GLY A 173 -13.88 -8.27 -10.06
N VAL A 174 -13.45 -9.35 -9.40
CA VAL A 174 -12.10 -9.92 -9.55
C VAL A 174 -11.86 -10.32 -11.02
N ALA A 175 -12.76 -11.09 -11.62
CA ALA A 175 -12.65 -11.51 -13.02
C ALA A 175 -12.58 -10.31 -13.98
N ALA A 176 -13.40 -9.27 -13.74
CA ALA A 176 -13.38 -8.05 -14.55
C ALA A 176 -12.04 -7.31 -14.42
N ALA A 177 -11.52 -7.15 -13.20
CA ALA A 177 -10.24 -6.48 -12.97
C ALA A 177 -9.06 -7.21 -13.66
N LEU A 178 -9.03 -8.54 -13.57
CA LEU A 178 -8.03 -9.36 -14.27
C LEU A 178 -8.16 -9.24 -15.80
N ALA A 179 -9.38 -9.23 -16.34
CA ALA A 179 -9.62 -9.02 -17.76
C ALA A 179 -9.19 -7.61 -18.24
N LEU A 180 -9.18 -6.62 -17.36
CA LEU A 180 -8.69 -5.27 -17.61
C LEU A 180 -7.15 -5.13 -17.50
N GLY A 181 -6.44 -6.22 -17.24
CA GLY A 181 -4.98 -6.25 -17.17
C GLY A 181 -4.41 -6.05 -15.76
N ALA A 182 -5.22 -6.04 -14.72
CA ALA A 182 -4.71 -6.09 -13.36
C ALA A 182 -4.16 -7.49 -13.04
N GLU A 183 -3.14 -7.55 -12.18
CA GLU A 183 -2.56 -8.81 -11.68
C GLU A 183 -3.09 -9.20 -10.30
N GLY A 184 -3.94 -8.33 -9.70
CA GLY A 184 -4.59 -8.54 -8.43
C GLY A 184 -5.67 -7.50 -8.14
N VAL A 185 -6.37 -7.65 -7.01
CA VAL A 185 -7.39 -6.73 -6.54
C VAL A 185 -7.25 -6.44 -5.05
#